data_6a9337c5b7d3457dea03c1296b47eb5f
#
_entry.id   6a9337c5b7d3457dea03c1296b47eb5f
#
_cell.length_a   1.000
_cell.length_b   1.000
_cell.length_c   1.000
_cell.angle_alpha   90.00
_cell.angle_beta   90.00
_cell.angle_gamma   90.00
#
_symmetry.space_group_name_H-M   'P 1'
#
loop_
_entity.id
_entity.type
_entity.pdbx_description
1 polymer ?
#
loop_
_entity_poly.entity_id
_entity_poly.type
_entity_poly.pdbx_seq_one_letter_code
_entity_poly.pdbx_strand_id
1 'polypeptide(L)'
;MVHFTAVILGHPLQALKFCYSFFAQCFIDITERVLLPHYPTYQSLRTRLARAYLGAAAIHLPDIVHRLPVSNCPASRARPVEGANWKGYIIPGSCTLLDNDDEYKYIIILYAHGGGYVRGEARQYLNYMERWINAAAGKGIKLIFLSVEYRMSIPQVLLIIIFYVVN
;
A
#
# COMPACT_ATOMS: atom_id res chain seq x y z
N MET A 1 3.05 -8.62 17.31
CA MET A 1 4.35 -9.25 17.63
C MET A 1 4.28 -10.77 17.78
N VAL A 2 3.25 -11.33 18.42
CA VAL A 2 3.10 -12.78 18.62
C VAL A 2 3.08 -13.60 17.30
N HIS A 3 2.55 -13.05 16.22
CA HIS A 3 2.47 -13.74 14.93
C HIS A 3 3.82 -13.91 14.21
N PHE A 4 4.75 -12.96 14.35
CA PHE A 4 6.06 -13.04 13.69
C PHE A 4 6.89 -14.19 14.26
N THR A 5 6.96 -14.27 15.58
CA THR A 5 7.65 -15.36 16.28
C THR A 5 7.02 -16.71 16.01
N ALA A 6 5.69 -16.80 15.98
CA ALA A 6 4.98 -18.05 15.69
C ALA A 6 5.27 -18.56 14.25
N VAL A 7 5.32 -17.65 13.25
CA VAL A 7 5.65 -18.03 11.86
C VAL A 7 7.11 -18.49 11.75
N ILE A 8 8.04 -17.80 12.42
CA ILE A 8 9.45 -18.20 12.42
C ILE A 8 9.64 -19.57 13.08
N LEU A 9 9.00 -19.80 14.23
CA LEU A 9 9.10 -21.07 14.93
C LEU A 9 8.39 -22.22 14.19
N GLY A 10 7.30 -21.91 13.49
CA GLY A 10 6.58 -22.89 12.67
C GLY A 10 7.31 -23.30 11.39
N HIS A 11 8.19 -22.44 10.85
CA HIS A 11 8.89 -22.67 9.59
C HIS A 11 10.37 -22.27 9.64
N PRO A 12 11.19 -22.92 10.49
CA PRO A 12 12.56 -22.48 10.77
C PRO A 12 13.46 -22.49 9.51
N LEU A 13 13.27 -23.45 8.61
CA LEU A 13 14.03 -23.51 7.36
C LEU A 13 13.71 -22.34 6.43
N GLN A 14 12.44 -21.94 6.35
CA GLN A 14 12.01 -20.80 5.55
C GLN A 14 12.50 -19.48 6.16
N ALA A 15 12.49 -19.39 7.49
CA ALA A 15 13.06 -18.26 8.21
C ALA A 15 14.57 -18.12 7.96
N LEU A 16 15.30 -19.23 7.94
CA LEU A 16 16.73 -19.23 7.60
C LEU A 16 16.98 -18.77 6.16
N LYS A 17 16.20 -19.28 5.19
CA LYS A 17 16.26 -18.84 3.78
C LYS A 17 15.92 -17.36 3.62
N PHE A 18 14.92 -16.88 4.36
CA PHE A 18 14.59 -15.45 4.41
C PHE A 18 15.78 -14.62 4.90
N CYS A 19 16.35 -14.98 6.03
CA CYS A 19 17.51 -14.28 6.59
C CYS A 19 18.67 -14.24 5.59
N TYR A 20 19.01 -15.39 5.01
CA TYR A 20 20.06 -15.49 4.00
C TYR A 20 19.80 -14.55 2.81
N SER A 21 18.62 -14.65 2.21
CA SER A 21 18.26 -13.82 1.04
C SER A 21 18.23 -12.33 1.37
N PHE A 22 17.71 -11.97 2.53
CA PHE A 22 17.67 -10.58 2.98
C PHE A 22 19.06 -10.00 3.20
N PHE A 23 19.91 -10.70 3.97
CA PHE A 23 21.27 -10.22 4.26
C PHE A 23 22.17 -10.23 3.03
N ALA A 24 22.05 -11.23 2.14
CA ALA A 24 22.76 -11.24 0.87
C ALA A 24 22.42 -10.02 0.01
N GLN A 25 21.13 -9.69 -0.12
CA GLN A 25 20.70 -8.52 -0.88
C GLN A 25 21.15 -7.21 -0.20
N CYS A 26 21.05 -7.11 1.13
CA CYS A 26 21.57 -5.97 1.87
C CYS A 26 23.08 -5.78 1.65
N PHE A 27 23.84 -6.85 1.68
CA PHE A 27 25.28 -6.82 1.42
C PHE A 27 25.58 -6.30 0.00
N ILE A 28 24.88 -6.81 -1.00
CA ILE A 28 25.01 -6.34 -2.39
C ILE A 28 24.67 -4.83 -2.47
N ASP A 29 23.53 -4.42 -1.93
CA ASP A 29 23.07 -3.03 -1.99
C ASP A 29 24.03 -2.04 -1.29
N ILE A 30 24.63 -2.44 -0.18
CA ILE A 30 25.60 -1.63 0.56
C ILE A 30 26.94 -1.61 -0.21
N THR A 31 27.40 -2.76 -0.70
CA THR A 31 28.66 -2.88 -1.44
C THR A 31 28.63 -2.05 -2.72
N GLU A 32 27.54 -2.16 -3.49
CA GLU A 32 27.36 -1.31 -4.68
C GLU A 32 27.43 0.18 -4.34
N ARG A 33 26.84 0.60 -3.24
CA ARG A 33 26.84 2.00 -2.83
C ARG A 33 28.20 2.49 -2.39
N VAL A 34 29.01 1.62 -1.79
CA VAL A 34 30.37 1.96 -1.31
C VAL A 34 31.38 1.92 -2.45
N LEU A 35 31.32 0.89 -3.29
CA LEU A 35 32.30 0.67 -4.34
C LEU A 35 31.97 1.45 -5.63
N LEU A 36 30.68 1.77 -5.87
CA LEU A 36 30.22 2.48 -7.05
C LEU A 36 29.51 3.80 -6.69
N PRO A 37 30.16 4.73 -5.99
CA PRO A 37 29.53 5.96 -5.49
C PRO A 37 28.98 6.85 -6.62
N HIS A 38 29.45 6.71 -7.85
CA HIS A 38 29.04 7.49 -9.02
C HIS A 38 27.93 6.82 -9.82
N TYR A 39 27.52 5.60 -9.44
CA TYR A 39 26.39 4.96 -10.09
C TYR A 39 25.10 5.67 -9.71
N PRO A 40 24.31 6.18 -10.67
CA PRO A 40 23.11 6.93 -10.38
C PRO A 40 22.07 6.03 -9.69
N THR A 41 22.11 5.99 -8.38
CA THR A 41 21.10 5.30 -7.59
C THR A 41 19.92 6.23 -7.37
N TYR A 42 18.88 6.11 -8.17
CA TYR A 42 17.64 6.88 -8.01
C TYR A 42 16.89 6.54 -6.72
N GLN A 43 17.34 5.53 -5.97
CA GLN A 43 16.70 5.06 -4.76
C GLN A 43 17.60 5.28 -3.54
N SER A 44 16.99 5.77 -2.45
CA SER A 44 17.68 5.86 -1.17
C SER A 44 18.06 4.46 -0.66
N LEU A 45 19.12 4.36 0.14
CA LEU A 45 19.52 3.11 0.77
C LEU A 45 18.34 2.50 1.57
N ARG A 46 17.59 3.34 2.29
CA ARG A 46 16.38 2.92 3.02
C ARG A 46 15.36 2.23 2.11
N THR A 47 15.14 2.77 0.91
CA THR A 47 14.21 2.17 -0.07
C THR A 47 14.73 0.83 -0.58
N ARG A 48 16.04 0.70 -0.83
CA ARG A 48 16.65 -0.55 -1.28
C ARG A 48 16.56 -1.63 -0.20
N LEU A 49 16.89 -1.30 1.04
CA LEU A 49 16.78 -2.22 2.18
C LEU A 49 15.32 -2.66 2.43
N ALA A 50 14.36 -1.74 2.32
CA ALA A 50 12.95 -2.08 2.41
C ALA A 50 12.51 -3.03 1.29
N ARG A 51 13.00 -2.84 0.06
CA ARG A 51 12.76 -3.78 -1.06
C ARG A 51 13.39 -5.14 -0.82
N ALA A 52 14.61 -5.19 -0.32
CA ALA A 52 15.30 -6.44 0.03
C ALA A 52 14.48 -7.24 1.06
N TYR A 53 14.01 -6.56 2.11
CA TYR A 53 13.15 -7.17 3.14
C TYR A 53 11.84 -7.69 2.52
N LEU A 54 11.12 -6.85 1.79
CA LEU A 54 9.83 -7.22 1.21
C LEU A 54 9.97 -8.32 0.17
N GLY A 55 11.04 -8.31 -0.63
CA GLY A 55 11.33 -9.34 -1.62
C GLY A 55 11.61 -10.70 -0.97
N ALA A 56 12.51 -10.73 0.00
CA ALA A 56 12.83 -11.95 0.74
C ALA A 56 11.61 -12.49 1.50
N ALA A 57 10.83 -11.61 2.15
CA ALA A 57 9.62 -12.00 2.86
C ALA A 57 8.54 -12.56 1.91
N ALA A 58 8.36 -11.96 0.75
CA ALA A 58 7.38 -12.45 -0.24
C ALA A 58 7.69 -13.86 -0.75
N ILE A 59 8.98 -14.21 -0.86
CA ILE A 59 9.43 -15.51 -1.36
C ILE A 59 9.39 -16.58 -0.25
N HIS A 60 9.89 -16.24 0.93
CA HIS A 60 10.13 -17.24 1.97
C HIS A 60 9.12 -17.26 3.11
N LEU A 61 8.46 -16.10 3.36
CA LEU A 61 7.52 -15.90 4.46
C LEU A 61 6.29 -15.12 3.98
N PRO A 62 5.55 -15.60 2.98
CA PRO A 62 4.43 -14.89 2.38
C PRO A 62 3.37 -14.49 3.43
N ASP A 63 3.13 -15.33 4.42
CA ASP A 63 2.12 -15.07 5.46
C ASP A 63 2.44 -13.86 6.34
N ILE A 64 3.71 -13.49 6.49
CA ILE A 64 4.11 -12.26 7.21
C ILE A 64 3.76 -11.02 6.39
N VAL A 65 3.93 -11.09 5.08
CA VAL A 65 3.77 -9.92 4.19
C VAL A 65 2.30 -9.64 3.88
N HIS A 66 1.45 -10.66 3.88
CA HIS A 66 0.00 -10.50 3.67
C HIS A 66 -0.69 -9.66 4.75
N ARG A 67 -0.11 -9.61 5.94
CA ARG A 67 -0.71 -8.97 7.11
C ARG A 67 0.13 -7.79 7.59
N LEU A 68 0.40 -6.83 6.72
CA LEU A 68 0.90 -5.53 7.20
C LEU A 68 -0.21 -4.91 8.06
N PRO A 69 -0.02 -4.81 9.39
CA PRO A 69 -1.06 -4.25 10.24
C PRO A 69 -1.21 -2.78 9.88
N VAL A 70 -2.31 -2.44 9.25
CA VAL A 70 -2.70 -1.04 9.16
C VAL A 70 -3.12 -0.63 10.56
N SER A 71 -2.50 0.41 11.08
CA SER A 71 -2.83 1.01 12.36
C SER A 71 -4.32 1.29 12.44
N ASN A 72 -4.91 1.20 13.63
CA ASN A 72 -6.29 1.60 13.88
C ASN A 72 -6.56 2.96 13.26
N CYS A 73 -7.34 2.96 12.19
CA CYS A 73 -7.67 4.16 11.45
C CYS A 73 -9.08 4.57 11.86
N PRO A 74 -9.27 5.77 12.43
CA PRO A 74 -10.60 6.26 12.76
C PRO A 74 -11.46 6.41 11.50
N ALA A 75 -12.77 6.17 11.63
CA ALA A 75 -13.72 6.27 10.52
C ALA A 75 -13.76 7.67 9.88
N SER A 76 -13.37 8.71 10.61
CA SER A 76 -13.24 10.08 10.07
C SER A 76 -12.15 10.20 9.01
N ARG A 77 -11.10 9.38 9.04
CA ARG A 77 -10.04 9.37 8.03
C ARG A 77 -10.38 8.44 6.85
N ALA A 78 -10.87 7.24 7.15
CA ALA A 78 -11.25 6.25 6.13
C ALA A 78 -12.52 5.53 6.58
N ARG A 79 -13.65 5.87 5.97
CA ARG A 79 -14.93 5.26 6.28
C ARG A 79 -15.14 4.00 5.45
N PRO A 80 -15.41 2.85 6.09
CA PRO A 80 -15.71 1.63 5.38
C PRO A 80 -17.00 1.77 4.59
N VAL A 81 -17.01 1.20 3.39
CA VAL A 81 -18.17 1.09 2.51
C VAL A 81 -18.20 -0.31 1.90
N GLU A 82 -19.41 -0.83 1.72
CA GLU A 82 -19.62 -2.17 1.17
C GLU A 82 -20.71 -2.12 0.10
N GLY A 83 -20.51 -2.84 -0.97
CA GLY A 83 -21.53 -3.18 -1.97
C GLY A 83 -21.81 -4.67 -1.96
N ALA A 84 -22.66 -5.15 -2.87
CA ALA A 84 -23.07 -6.55 -2.92
C ALA A 84 -21.89 -7.54 -3.01
N ASN A 85 -20.82 -7.17 -3.74
CA ASN A 85 -19.67 -8.04 -4.01
C ASN A 85 -18.32 -7.34 -3.85
N TRP A 86 -18.28 -6.17 -3.21
CA TRP A 86 -17.05 -5.42 -3.00
C TRP A 86 -17.06 -4.70 -1.66
N LYS A 87 -15.88 -4.43 -1.14
CA LYS A 87 -15.62 -3.65 0.05
C LYS A 87 -14.58 -2.58 -0.26
N GLY A 88 -14.58 -1.52 0.52
CA GLY A 88 -13.59 -0.46 0.35
C GLY A 88 -13.72 0.62 1.40
N TYR A 89 -13.05 1.74 1.13
CA TYR A 89 -13.04 2.89 2.04
C TYR A 89 -13.19 4.17 1.25
N ILE A 90 -14.05 5.06 1.75
CA ILE A 90 -14.12 6.46 1.31
C ILE A 90 -13.11 7.27 2.13
N ILE A 91 -12.27 8.05 1.44
CA ILE A 91 -11.22 8.88 2.03
C ILE A 91 -11.34 10.30 1.44
N PRO A 92 -11.52 11.35 2.24
CA PRO A 92 -11.64 11.35 3.70
C PRO A 92 -12.96 10.72 4.17
N GLY A 93 -12.92 10.01 5.30
CA GLY A 93 -14.09 9.33 5.83
C GLY A 93 -15.20 10.27 6.30
N SER A 94 -14.87 11.52 6.58
CA SER A 94 -15.82 12.58 6.91
C SER A 94 -16.64 13.08 5.71
N CYS A 95 -16.26 12.70 4.50
CA CYS A 95 -16.96 13.15 3.29
C CYS A 95 -18.34 12.50 3.18
N THR A 96 -19.37 13.31 3.05
CA THR A 96 -20.71 12.89 2.61
C THR A 96 -20.78 13.13 1.10
N LEU A 97 -21.01 12.07 0.32
CA LEU A 97 -21.13 12.15 -1.14
C LEU A 97 -22.39 12.90 -1.60
N LEU A 98 -23.24 13.31 -0.66
CA LEU A 98 -24.54 13.90 -0.89
C LEU A 98 -24.61 15.41 -0.59
N ASP A 99 -23.52 16.02 -0.17
CA ASP A 99 -23.47 17.47 -0.02
C ASP A 99 -23.50 18.07 -1.43
N ASN A 100 -24.70 18.46 -1.87
CA ASN A 100 -24.96 19.24 -3.08
C ASN A 100 -24.40 20.68 -2.92
N ASP A 101 -23.11 20.77 -2.70
CA ASP A 101 -22.39 22.04 -2.70
C ASP A 101 -22.00 22.30 -4.16
N ASP A 102 -22.87 22.97 -4.90
CA ASP A 102 -22.68 23.31 -6.31
C ASP A 102 -21.45 24.20 -6.56
N GLU A 103 -20.79 24.64 -5.49
CA GLU A 103 -19.64 25.56 -5.54
C GLU A 103 -18.30 24.84 -5.74
N TYR A 104 -18.22 23.52 -5.51
CA TYR A 104 -16.95 22.78 -5.59
C TYR A 104 -16.90 21.80 -6.75
N LYS A 105 -15.76 21.81 -7.44
CA LYS A 105 -15.45 20.75 -8.42
C LYS A 105 -15.09 19.48 -7.66
N TYR A 106 -15.85 18.42 -7.88
CA TYR A 106 -15.59 17.11 -7.29
C TYR A 106 -14.75 16.24 -8.22
N ILE A 107 -13.73 15.58 -7.67
CA ILE A 107 -12.99 14.52 -8.35
C ILE A 107 -13.05 13.28 -7.47
N ILE A 108 -13.59 12.19 -8.01
CA ILE A 108 -13.59 10.89 -7.34
C ILE A 108 -12.55 10.01 -8.03
N ILE A 109 -11.57 9.52 -7.26
CA ILE A 109 -10.56 8.58 -7.72
C ILE A 109 -10.89 7.19 -7.20
N LEU A 110 -11.17 6.26 -8.10
CA LEU A 110 -11.21 4.86 -7.77
C LEU A 110 -9.77 4.35 -7.65
N TYR A 111 -9.40 3.88 -6.47
CA TYR A 111 -8.04 3.46 -6.18
C TYR A 111 -7.97 1.99 -5.82
N ALA A 112 -7.13 1.24 -6.54
CA ALA A 112 -6.76 -0.12 -6.21
C ALA A 112 -5.31 -0.13 -5.70
N HIS A 113 -5.11 -0.65 -4.49
CA HIS A 113 -3.79 -0.65 -3.87
C HIS A 113 -2.81 -1.57 -4.60
N GLY A 114 -1.52 -1.22 -4.55
CA GLY A 114 -0.44 -2.07 -5.05
C GLY A 114 -0.12 -3.20 -4.06
N GLY A 115 0.62 -4.18 -4.51
CA GLY A 115 1.08 -5.30 -3.67
C GLY A 115 1.22 -6.61 -4.44
N GLY A 116 1.19 -6.57 -5.79
CA GLY A 116 1.33 -7.73 -6.67
C GLY A 116 0.18 -8.74 -6.51
N TYR A 117 -0.99 -8.27 -6.10
CA TYR A 117 -2.21 -9.05 -5.82
C TYR A 117 -2.09 -10.11 -4.71
N VAL A 118 -0.95 -10.16 -4.04
CA VAL A 118 -0.69 -11.12 -2.96
C VAL A 118 -0.57 -10.45 -1.59
N ARG A 119 -0.56 -9.12 -1.55
CA ARG A 119 -0.39 -8.34 -0.32
C ARG A 119 -0.91 -6.92 -0.46
N GLY A 120 -1.12 -6.29 0.67
CA GLY A 120 -1.57 -4.91 0.77
C GLY A 120 -2.97 -4.82 1.34
N GLU A 121 -3.42 -3.60 1.50
CA GLU A 121 -4.73 -3.24 2.03
C GLU A 121 -5.17 -1.91 1.43
N ALA A 122 -6.46 -1.70 1.30
CA ALA A 122 -7.03 -0.47 0.73
C ALA A 122 -6.57 0.82 1.45
N ARG A 123 -6.21 0.75 2.75
CA ARG A 123 -5.73 1.90 3.53
C ARG A 123 -4.20 2.04 3.55
N GLN A 124 -3.47 1.17 2.85
CA GLN A 124 -2.00 1.13 2.88
C GLN A 124 -1.35 2.49 2.55
N TYR A 125 -1.97 3.27 1.66
CA TYR A 125 -1.45 4.55 1.20
C TYR A 125 -2.25 5.76 1.71
N LEU A 126 -2.98 5.61 2.83
CA LEU A 126 -3.86 6.63 3.39
C LEU A 126 -3.17 8.00 3.56
N ASN A 127 -1.96 8.03 4.12
CA ASN A 127 -1.21 9.27 4.30
C ASN A 127 -0.87 9.99 2.98
N TYR A 128 -0.66 9.25 1.89
CA TYR A 128 -0.44 9.84 0.57
C TYR A 128 -1.74 10.39 -0.02
N MET A 129 -2.84 9.65 0.13
CA MET A 129 -4.16 10.12 -0.31
C MET A 129 -4.56 11.40 0.40
N GLU A 130 -4.35 11.49 1.71
CA GLU A 130 -4.61 12.71 2.50
C GLU A 130 -3.75 13.90 2.03
N ARG A 131 -2.49 13.68 1.67
CA ARG A 131 -1.65 14.73 1.10
C ARG A 131 -2.20 15.24 -0.23
N TRP A 132 -2.70 14.35 -1.08
CA TRP A 132 -3.30 14.73 -2.36
C TRP A 132 -4.63 15.49 -2.14
N ILE A 133 -5.45 15.03 -1.20
CA ILE A 133 -6.69 15.71 -0.81
C ILE A 133 -6.39 17.14 -0.35
N ASN A 134 -5.41 17.31 0.55
CA ASN A 134 -5.03 18.63 1.04
C ASN A 134 -4.46 19.54 -0.06
N ALA A 135 -3.67 18.99 -0.97
CA ALA A 135 -3.14 19.73 -2.10
C ALA A 135 -4.23 20.16 -3.10
N ALA A 136 -5.23 19.31 -3.32
CA ALA A 136 -6.39 19.61 -4.17
C ALA A 136 -7.29 20.67 -3.53
N ALA A 137 -7.53 20.57 -2.21
CA ALA A 137 -8.32 21.55 -1.46
C ALA A 137 -7.71 22.96 -1.54
N GLY A 138 -6.39 23.08 -1.51
CA GLY A 138 -5.68 24.35 -1.73
C GLY A 138 -5.91 24.97 -3.12
N LYS A 139 -6.49 24.22 -4.06
CA LYS A 139 -6.87 24.67 -5.42
C LYS A 139 -8.39 24.75 -5.62
N GLY A 140 -9.18 24.68 -4.55
CA GLY A 140 -10.65 24.67 -4.64
C GLY A 140 -11.23 23.39 -5.25
N ILE A 141 -10.50 22.26 -5.18
CA ILE A 141 -10.93 20.96 -5.71
C ILE A 141 -11.20 20.03 -4.54
N LYS A 142 -12.41 19.46 -4.48
CA LYS A 142 -12.76 18.44 -3.50
C LYS A 142 -12.41 17.06 -4.05
N LEU A 143 -11.30 16.50 -3.57
CA LEU A 143 -10.80 15.21 -4.00
C LEU A 143 -11.24 14.12 -3.02
N ILE A 144 -11.80 13.05 -3.56
CA ILE A 144 -12.29 11.89 -2.79
C ILE A 144 -11.66 10.63 -3.38
N PHE A 145 -11.14 9.76 -2.53
CA PHE A 145 -10.73 8.42 -2.94
C PHE A 145 -11.78 7.39 -2.55
N LEU A 146 -12.14 6.54 -3.48
CA LEU A 146 -12.77 5.26 -3.21
C LEU A 146 -11.69 4.18 -3.33
N SER A 147 -11.10 3.82 -2.19
CA SER A 147 -10.06 2.80 -2.14
C SER A 147 -10.67 1.43 -1.97
N VAL A 148 -10.48 0.56 -2.97
CA VAL A 148 -11.15 -0.73 -3.04
C VAL A 148 -10.33 -1.83 -2.38
N GLU A 149 -10.98 -2.61 -1.53
CA GLU A 149 -10.45 -3.87 -1.02
C GLU A 149 -10.84 -4.97 -2.01
N TYR A 150 -9.90 -5.35 -2.87
CA TYR A 150 -10.13 -6.41 -3.83
C TYR A 150 -9.66 -7.77 -3.28
N ARG A 151 -10.28 -8.84 -3.77
CA ARG A 151 -9.90 -10.18 -3.40
C ARG A 151 -8.47 -10.46 -3.90
N MET A 152 -7.56 -10.65 -2.97
CA MET A 152 -6.22 -11.10 -3.29
C MET A 152 -6.30 -12.56 -3.76
N SER A 153 -5.86 -12.82 -4.97
CA SER A 153 -5.78 -14.16 -5.54
C SER A 153 -4.40 -14.38 -6.17
N ILE A 154 -3.87 -15.53 -5.97
CA ILE A 154 -2.72 -16.07 -6.70
C ILE A 154 -3.31 -16.88 -7.86
N PRO A 155 -2.88 -16.76 -9.10
CA PRO A 155 -2.39 -15.63 -9.90
C PRO A 155 -3.43 -15.24 -10.97
N GLN A 156 -3.70 -14.03 -11.19
CA GLN A 156 -4.36 -13.38 -12.34
C GLN A 156 -5.41 -12.35 -11.92
N VAL A 157 -5.04 -11.08 -11.93
CA VAL A 157 -6.02 -9.99 -11.97
C VAL A 157 -5.49 -8.84 -12.80
N LEU A 158 -6.30 -8.41 -13.74
CA LEU A 158 -6.08 -7.25 -14.58
C LEU A 158 -6.45 -5.98 -13.81
N LEU A 159 -5.54 -5.00 -13.74
CA LEU A 159 -5.81 -3.72 -13.11
C LEU A 159 -6.59 -2.84 -14.10
N ILE A 160 -7.80 -2.43 -13.74
CA ILE A 160 -8.55 -1.41 -14.48
C ILE A 160 -8.64 -0.16 -13.62
N ILE A 161 -8.01 0.94 -14.07
CA ILE A 161 -8.16 2.26 -13.47
C ILE A 161 -9.16 3.03 -14.33
N ILE A 162 -10.29 3.39 -13.76
CA ILE A 162 -11.30 4.22 -14.43
C ILE A 162 -11.33 5.59 -13.75
N PHE A 163 -11.08 6.66 -14.51
CA PHE A 163 -11.29 8.03 -14.06
C PHE A 163 -12.68 8.48 -14.48
N TYR A 164 -13.48 8.94 -13.54
CA TYR A 164 -14.77 9.56 -13.82
C TYR A 164 -14.70 11.03 -13.40
N VAL A 165 -14.87 11.92 -14.36
CA VAL A 165 -15.01 13.36 -14.10
C VAL A 165 -16.50 13.66 -14.19
N VAL A 166 -17.10 14.10 -13.09
CA VAL A 166 -18.47 14.59 -13.04
C VAL A 166 -18.41 16.11 -13.19
N ASN A 167 -18.98 16.62 -14.28
CA ASN A 167 -19.18 18.05 -14.49
C ASN A 167 -20.46 18.51 -13.81
#